data_82b29e01129245dbdf2ae648e30a5f31
#
_entry.id   82b29e01129245dbdf2ae648e30a5f31
#
_cell.length_a   1.000
_cell.length_b   1.000
_cell.length_c   1.000
_cell.angle_alpha   90.00
_cell.angle_beta   90.00
_cell.angle_gamma   90.00
#
_symmetry.space_group_name_H-M   'P 1'
#
loop_
_entity.id
_entity.type
_entity.pdbx_description
1 polymer ?
#
loop_
_entity_poly.entity_id
_entity_poly.type
_entity_poly.pdbx_seq_one_letter_code
_entity_poly.pdbx_strand_id
1 'polypeptide(L)'
;TPEDVAAAIRADGGAPDDRVLGDVQAAADYVLSLPSSNGKVGVWGTCSGGRHAFLAGCKLTVFDAVVECWGGNVIMAQDQLTEKQPVSPNEYTNDLNAPILGLFGDLDQSPTKEQVDQHEAELKSAGKDYEFHRYPEAGHGFFYYHAPIYHQASAVDGWEKMFDFFSRKLN
;
A
#
# COMPACT_ATOMS: atom_id res chain seq x y z
N THR A 1 23.88 -2.29 -5.65
CA THR A 1 22.65 -2.91 -6.20
C THR A 1 21.41 -2.26 -5.63
N PRO A 2 20.23 -2.45 -6.21
CA PRO A 2 18.96 -2.00 -5.60
C PRO A 2 18.75 -2.54 -4.19
N GLU A 3 19.17 -3.78 -3.93
CA GLU A 3 19.08 -4.44 -2.62
C GLU A 3 19.97 -3.73 -1.58
N ASP A 4 21.19 -3.31 -1.97
CA ASP A 4 22.09 -2.57 -1.07
C ASP A 4 21.51 -1.21 -0.71
N VAL A 5 20.88 -0.51 -1.67
CA VAL A 5 20.23 0.77 -1.44
C VAL A 5 19.02 0.59 -0.52
N ALA A 6 18.19 -0.43 -0.75
CA ALA A 6 17.04 -0.73 0.10
C ALA A 6 17.47 -1.11 1.53
N ALA A 7 18.57 -1.87 1.67
CA ALA A 7 19.14 -2.21 2.98
C ALA A 7 19.67 -0.96 3.71
N ALA A 8 20.36 -0.06 3.00
CA ALA A 8 20.85 1.20 3.57
C ALA A 8 19.70 2.11 4.03
N ILE A 9 18.64 2.24 3.23
CA ILE A 9 17.45 3.02 3.61
C ILE A 9 16.80 2.43 4.87
N ARG A 10 16.65 1.11 4.97
CA ARG A 10 16.10 0.46 6.16
C ARG A 10 16.99 0.68 7.39
N ALA A 11 18.31 0.56 7.24
CA ALA A 11 19.26 0.79 8.33
C ALA A 11 19.27 2.24 8.82
N ASP A 12 18.89 3.18 7.95
CA ASP A 12 18.79 4.62 8.24
C ASP A 12 17.37 5.04 8.71
N GLY A 13 16.56 4.08 9.15
CA GLY A 13 15.24 4.34 9.73
C GLY A 13 14.09 4.47 8.72
N GLY A 14 14.30 4.06 7.48
CA GLY A 14 13.30 4.09 6.42
C GLY A 14 13.29 5.40 5.61
N ALA A 15 12.40 5.46 4.63
CA ALA A 15 12.11 6.71 3.93
C ALA A 15 11.27 7.63 4.84
N PRO A 16 11.61 8.92 4.98
CA PRO A 16 10.85 9.84 5.82
C PRO A 16 9.39 9.98 5.33
N ASP A 17 8.43 9.76 6.21
CA ASP A 17 7.01 9.81 5.88
C ASP A 17 6.59 11.16 5.30
N ASP A 18 7.04 12.27 5.88
CA ASP A 18 6.73 13.62 5.40
C ASP A 18 7.22 13.85 3.97
N ARG A 19 8.44 13.37 3.66
CA ARG A 19 8.98 13.49 2.31
C ARG A 19 8.18 12.65 1.32
N VAL A 20 7.86 11.41 1.66
CA VAL A 20 7.05 10.52 0.81
C VAL A 20 5.70 11.15 0.53
N LEU A 21 5.02 11.69 1.55
CA LEU A 21 3.74 12.36 1.38
C LEU A 21 3.85 13.59 0.46
N GLY A 22 4.90 14.40 0.61
CA GLY A 22 5.15 15.55 -0.27
C GLY A 22 5.39 15.15 -1.72
N ASP A 23 6.23 14.14 -1.95
CA ASP A 23 6.54 13.63 -3.29
C ASP A 23 5.29 13.02 -3.96
N VAL A 24 4.49 12.26 -3.21
CA VAL A 24 3.25 11.62 -3.69
C VAL A 24 2.18 12.67 -4.00
N GLN A 25 2.01 13.70 -3.16
CA GLN A 25 1.09 14.81 -3.43
C GLN A 25 1.49 15.55 -4.72
N ALA A 26 2.77 15.89 -4.87
CA ALA A 26 3.26 16.59 -6.06
C ALA A 26 3.06 15.76 -7.34
N ALA A 27 3.24 14.45 -7.26
CA ALA A 27 2.98 13.54 -8.38
C ALA A 27 1.48 13.50 -8.74
N ALA A 28 0.59 13.45 -7.75
CA ALA A 28 -0.86 13.49 -7.96
C ALA A 28 -1.29 14.82 -8.60
N ASP A 29 -0.80 15.96 -8.09
CA ASP A 29 -1.10 17.28 -8.63
C ASP A 29 -0.65 17.39 -10.09
N TYR A 30 0.53 16.85 -10.41
CA TYR A 30 1.02 16.82 -11.78
C TYR A 30 0.10 16.00 -12.71
N VAL A 31 -0.27 14.77 -12.30
CA VAL A 31 -1.17 13.91 -13.09
C VAL A 31 -2.52 14.58 -13.30
N LEU A 32 -3.09 15.22 -12.28
CA LEU A 32 -4.35 15.94 -12.36
C LEU A 32 -4.28 17.17 -13.27
N SER A 33 -3.10 17.80 -13.39
CA SER A 33 -2.89 18.96 -14.27
C SER A 33 -2.81 18.63 -15.76
N LEU A 34 -2.66 17.35 -16.10
CA LEU A 34 -2.53 16.94 -17.50
C LEU A 34 -3.84 17.15 -18.27
N PRO A 35 -3.78 17.61 -19.54
CA PRO A 35 -4.99 17.81 -20.36
C PRO A 35 -5.81 16.53 -20.59
N SER A 36 -5.20 15.36 -20.45
CA SER A 36 -5.85 14.04 -20.57
C SER A 36 -6.43 13.53 -19.24
N SER A 37 -6.24 14.25 -18.14
CA SER A 37 -6.80 13.85 -16.86
C SER A 37 -8.33 13.96 -16.88
N ASN A 38 -8.99 12.97 -16.28
CA ASN A 38 -10.43 13.02 -16.03
C ASN A 38 -10.79 13.63 -14.67
N GLY A 39 -9.78 14.17 -13.96
CA GLY A 39 -9.94 14.78 -12.64
C GLY A 39 -9.93 13.77 -11.49
N LYS A 40 -9.64 12.50 -11.74
CA LYS A 40 -9.51 11.45 -10.72
C LYS A 40 -8.11 10.86 -10.70
N VAL A 41 -7.65 10.48 -9.52
CA VAL A 41 -6.34 9.86 -9.35
C VAL A 41 -6.37 8.77 -8.28
N GLY A 42 -5.74 7.64 -8.58
CA GLY A 42 -5.50 6.56 -7.64
C GLY A 42 -4.03 6.43 -7.28
N VAL A 43 -3.75 5.87 -6.12
CA VAL A 43 -2.41 5.51 -5.69
C VAL A 43 -2.30 3.99 -5.54
N TRP A 44 -1.18 3.45 -6.02
CA TRP A 44 -0.86 2.04 -5.91
C TRP A 44 0.58 1.87 -5.44
N GLY A 45 0.79 0.88 -4.57
CA GLY A 45 2.13 0.54 -4.11
C GLY A 45 2.29 -0.91 -3.71
N THR A 46 3.52 -1.40 -3.77
CA THR A 46 3.92 -2.76 -3.40
C THR A 46 4.99 -2.72 -2.30
N CYS A 47 4.99 -3.67 -1.38
CA CYS A 47 5.98 -3.75 -0.30
C CYS A 47 5.99 -2.43 0.52
N SER A 48 7.14 -1.78 0.68
CA SER A 48 7.20 -0.44 1.29
C SER A 48 6.34 0.60 0.57
N GLY A 49 6.17 0.46 -0.76
CA GLY A 49 5.23 1.28 -1.52
C GLY A 49 3.77 1.02 -1.16
N GLY A 50 3.40 -0.21 -0.77
CA GLY A 50 2.08 -0.53 -0.23
C GLY A 50 1.80 0.21 1.07
N ARG A 51 2.76 0.20 2.01
CA ARG A 51 2.72 1.04 3.21
C ARG A 51 2.52 2.52 2.87
N HIS A 52 3.28 3.03 1.90
CA HIS A 52 3.20 4.43 1.52
C HIS A 52 1.87 4.78 0.83
N ALA A 53 1.30 3.86 0.04
CA ALA A 53 0.00 4.04 -0.58
C ALA A 53 -1.12 4.15 0.47
N PHE A 54 -1.11 3.27 1.49
CA PHE A 54 -2.04 3.34 2.61
C PHE A 54 -1.87 4.65 3.40
N LEU A 55 -0.63 5.00 3.78
CA LEU A 55 -0.33 6.24 4.50
C LEU A 55 -0.80 7.47 3.71
N ALA A 56 -0.53 7.51 2.40
CA ALA A 56 -0.97 8.59 1.52
C ALA A 56 -2.51 8.68 1.44
N GLY A 57 -3.19 7.54 1.34
CA GLY A 57 -4.65 7.49 1.37
C GLY A 57 -5.27 8.01 2.66
N CYS A 58 -4.56 7.88 3.79
CA CYS A 58 -5.00 8.41 5.09
C CYS A 58 -4.69 9.91 5.24
N LYS A 59 -3.54 10.37 4.74
CA LYS A 59 -3.03 11.73 5.01
C LYS A 59 -3.33 12.75 3.91
N LEU A 60 -3.59 12.29 2.70
CA LEU A 60 -3.84 13.13 1.53
C LEU A 60 -5.27 12.90 1.03
N THR A 61 -5.98 13.98 0.72
CA THR A 61 -7.38 13.93 0.26
C THR A 61 -7.53 13.90 -1.26
N VAL A 62 -6.42 13.84 -1.97
CA VAL A 62 -6.37 13.93 -3.44
C VAL A 62 -6.75 12.62 -4.13
N PHE A 63 -6.74 11.48 -3.42
CA PHE A 63 -6.93 10.17 -4.01
C PHE A 63 -8.40 9.72 -4.01
N ASP A 64 -8.84 9.21 -5.16
CA ASP A 64 -10.14 8.58 -5.36
C ASP A 64 -10.10 7.05 -5.14
N ALA A 65 -8.92 6.45 -5.12
CA ALA A 65 -8.71 5.02 -4.92
C ALA A 65 -7.30 4.73 -4.39
N VAL A 66 -7.19 3.75 -3.49
CA VAL A 66 -5.92 3.27 -2.94
C VAL A 66 -5.77 1.78 -3.22
N VAL A 67 -4.61 1.35 -3.70
CA VAL A 67 -4.27 -0.08 -3.82
C VAL A 67 -3.01 -0.38 -3.03
N GLU A 68 -3.14 -1.25 -2.04
CA GLU A 68 -2.07 -1.72 -1.17
C GLU A 68 -1.75 -3.17 -1.49
N CYS A 69 -0.55 -3.43 -2.02
CA CYS A 69 -0.08 -4.78 -2.26
C CYS A 69 0.99 -5.15 -1.23
N TRP A 70 0.70 -6.14 -0.37
CA TRP A 70 1.61 -6.63 0.69
C TRP A 70 2.41 -5.52 1.38
N GLY A 71 1.72 -4.47 1.84
CA GLY A 71 2.33 -3.34 2.55
C GLY A 71 2.91 -3.77 3.89
N GLY A 72 4.23 -3.93 3.96
CA GLY A 72 4.93 -4.15 5.23
C GLY A 72 4.96 -2.88 6.07
N ASN A 73 4.94 -3.03 7.41
CA ASN A 73 5.00 -1.90 8.35
C ASN A 73 3.80 -0.92 8.25
N VAL A 74 2.63 -1.39 7.81
CA VAL A 74 1.38 -0.67 8.04
C VAL A 74 1.02 -0.73 9.53
N ILE A 75 1.28 -1.87 10.15
CA ILE A 75 1.19 -2.06 11.60
C ILE A 75 2.62 -2.21 12.14
N MET A 76 3.02 -1.28 12.98
CA MET A 76 4.36 -1.23 13.58
C MET A 76 4.26 -1.29 15.11
N ALA A 77 5.12 -2.10 15.72
CA ALA A 77 5.33 -2.05 17.16
C ALA A 77 6.12 -0.78 17.55
N GLN A 78 6.02 -0.37 18.81
CA GLN A 78 6.66 0.85 19.31
C GLN A 78 8.19 0.89 19.10
N ASP A 79 8.85 -0.27 19.16
CA ASP A 79 10.30 -0.42 18.97
C ASP A 79 10.72 -0.41 17.48
N GLN A 80 9.75 -0.47 16.57
CA GLN A 80 9.97 -0.36 15.11
C GLN A 80 9.82 1.07 14.60
N LEU A 81 9.27 1.98 15.43
CA LEU A 81 9.13 3.38 15.05
C LEU A 81 10.50 4.07 15.02
N THR A 82 10.64 5.03 14.11
CA THR A 82 11.88 5.81 13.92
C THR A 82 11.56 7.30 13.84
N GLU A 83 12.59 8.16 13.91
CA GLU A 83 12.38 9.61 13.69
C GLU A 83 11.81 9.92 12.30
N LYS A 84 12.07 9.05 11.31
CA LYS A 84 11.57 9.19 9.94
C LYS A 84 10.17 8.60 9.75
N GLN A 85 9.80 7.65 10.58
CA GLN A 85 8.52 6.94 10.58
C GLN A 85 7.99 6.89 12.02
N PRO A 86 7.54 8.04 12.56
CA PRO A 86 7.28 8.19 14.00
C PRO A 86 5.94 7.59 14.44
N VAL A 87 5.05 7.26 13.51
CA VAL A 87 3.70 6.75 13.80
C VAL A 87 3.43 5.55 12.90
N SER A 88 2.82 4.52 13.48
CA SER A 88 2.35 3.38 12.71
C SER A 88 1.19 3.81 11.79
N PRO A 89 1.25 3.57 10.47
CA PRO A 89 0.22 4.05 9.54
C PRO A 89 -1.22 3.64 9.90
N ASN A 90 -1.42 2.47 10.51
CA ASN A 90 -2.74 2.02 10.94
C ASN A 90 -3.42 2.93 11.97
N GLU A 91 -2.66 3.72 12.72
CA GLU A 91 -3.23 4.73 13.65
C GLU A 91 -4.02 5.82 12.90
N TYR A 92 -3.78 5.98 11.60
CA TYR A 92 -4.52 6.90 10.73
C TYR A 92 -5.69 6.25 9.98
N THR A 93 -6.07 5.01 10.29
CA THR A 93 -7.16 4.31 9.60
C THR A 93 -8.47 5.12 9.57
N ASN A 94 -8.77 5.86 10.64
CA ASN A 94 -9.94 6.73 10.69
C ASN A 94 -9.90 7.90 9.69
N ASP A 95 -8.72 8.29 9.23
CA ASP A 95 -8.53 9.40 8.29
C ASP A 95 -8.59 8.94 6.82
N LEU A 96 -8.63 7.63 6.57
CA LEU A 96 -8.76 7.10 5.19
C LEU A 96 -10.08 7.55 4.58
N ASN A 97 -10.01 8.32 3.49
CA ASN A 97 -11.17 8.90 2.82
C ASN A 97 -11.51 8.22 1.49
N ALA A 98 -10.56 7.54 0.87
CA ALA A 98 -10.73 6.82 -0.38
C ALA A 98 -11.01 5.33 -0.13
N PRO A 99 -11.75 4.65 -1.03
CA PRO A 99 -11.84 3.19 -1.01
C PRO A 99 -10.45 2.56 -1.20
N ILE A 100 -10.24 1.42 -0.54
CA ILE A 100 -8.97 0.70 -0.60
C ILE A 100 -9.13 -0.74 -1.05
N LEU A 101 -8.27 -1.18 -1.98
CA LEU A 101 -8.05 -2.58 -2.33
C LEU A 101 -6.75 -3.05 -1.69
N GLY A 102 -6.79 -4.16 -0.95
CA GLY A 102 -5.61 -4.82 -0.38
C GLY A 102 -5.39 -6.20 -1.00
N LEU A 103 -4.14 -6.50 -1.39
CA LEU A 103 -3.74 -7.79 -1.96
C LEU A 103 -2.59 -8.38 -1.13
N PHE A 104 -2.81 -9.53 -0.47
CA PHE A 104 -1.86 -10.09 0.49
C PHE A 104 -1.68 -11.60 0.33
N GLY A 105 -0.45 -12.06 0.41
CA GLY A 105 -0.12 -13.49 0.49
C GLY A 105 -0.09 -13.98 1.94
N ASP A 106 -0.70 -15.13 2.23
CA ASP A 106 -0.76 -15.68 3.60
C ASP A 106 0.56 -16.33 4.04
N LEU A 107 1.51 -16.53 3.12
CA LEU A 107 2.86 -17.03 3.43
C LEU A 107 3.87 -15.88 3.64
N ASP A 108 3.41 -14.61 3.57
CA ASP A 108 4.25 -13.45 3.79
C ASP A 108 4.67 -13.34 5.27
N GLN A 109 5.88 -12.83 5.49
CA GLN A 109 6.42 -12.56 6.82
C GLN A 109 6.44 -11.07 7.18
N SER A 110 6.12 -10.20 6.19
CA SER A 110 6.01 -8.75 6.39
C SER A 110 5.19 -8.11 5.26
N PRO A 111 3.87 -7.92 5.45
CA PRO A 111 3.09 -8.14 6.67
C PRO A 111 2.84 -9.63 6.94
N THR A 112 2.77 -10.02 8.22
CA THR A 112 2.29 -11.35 8.59
C THR A 112 0.78 -11.46 8.41
N LYS A 113 0.27 -12.71 8.37
CA LYS A 113 -1.16 -12.97 8.30
C LYS A 113 -1.93 -12.24 9.41
N GLU A 114 -1.42 -12.27 10.64
CA GLU A 114 -2.03 -11.64 11.81
C GLU A 114 -2.06 -10.11 11.69
N GLN A 115 -1.00 -9.52 11.12
CA GLN A 115 -0.99 -8.07 10.85
C GLN A 115 -2.04 -7.68 9.81
N VAL A 116 -2.22 -8.49 8.76
CA VAL A 116 -3.28 -8.23 7.75
C VAL A 116 -4.67 -8.43 8.37
N ASP A 117 -4.88 -9.45 9.20
CA ASP A 117 -6.13 -9.67 9.91
C ASP A 117 -6.48 -8.49 10.84
N GLN A 118 -5.47 -7.93 11.54
CA GLN A 118 -5.64 -6.74 12.37
C GLN A 118 -5.99 -5.51 11.52
N HIS A 119 -5.26 -5.29 10.43
CA HIS A 119 -5.49 -4.16 9.52
C HIS A 119 -6.91 -4.18 8.94
N GLU A 120 -7.35 -5.34 8.49
CA GLU A 120 -8.73 -5.53 8.00
C GLU A 120 -9.78 -5.25 9.10
N ALA A 121 -9.54 -5.73 10.32
CA ALA A 121 -10.44 -5.50 11.45
C ALA A 121 -10.55 -4.01 11.81
N GLU A 122 -9.44 -3.26 11.73
CA GLU A 122 -9.42 -1.82 11.96
C GLU A 122 -10.18 -1.04 10.87
N LEU A 123 -10.00 -1.38 9.59
CA LEU A 123 -10.78 -0.79 8.49
C LEU A 123 -12.28 -1.04 8.66
N LYS A 124 -12.65 -2.26 9.00
CA LYS A 124 -14.04 -2.65 9.28
C LYS A 124 -14.62 -1.88 10.46
N SER A 125 -13.88 -1.78 11.57
CA SER A 125 -14.29 -1.05 12.76
C SER A 125 -14.49 0.45 12.50
N ALA A 126 -13.62 1.02 11.63
CA ALA A 126 -13.70 2.41 11.20
C ALA A 126 -14.76 2.66 10.10
N GLY A 127 -15.48 1.62 9.65
CA GLY A 127 -16.51 1.73 8.62
C GLY A 127 -15.99 2.16 7.25
N LYS A 128 -14.74 1.76 6.90
CA LYS A 128 -14.11 2.14 5.63
C LYS A 128 -14.60 1.26 4.47
N ASP A 129 -14.61 1.83 3.26
CA ASP A 129 -14.86 1.08 2.02
C ASP A 129 -13.58 0.33 1.64
N TYR A 130 -13.54 -0.99 1.85
CA TYR A 130 -12.36 -1.80 1.60
C TYR A 130 -12.69 -3.13 0.93
N GLU A 131 -11.75 -3.63 0.12
CA GLU A 131 -11.77 -4.94 -0.52
C GLU A 131 -10.41 -5.61 -0.26
N PHE A 132 -10.34 -6.59 0.69
CA PHE A 132 -9.11 -7.34 0.94
C PHE A 132 -9.18 -8.72 0.34
N HIS A 133 -8.13 -9.10 -0.40
CA HIS A 133 -7.98 -10.43 -0.99
C HIS A 133 -6.73 -11.12 -0.45
N ARG A 134 -6.94 -12.35 -0.01
CA ARG A 134 -5.91 -13.20 0.60
C ARG A 134 -5.56 -14.34 -0.35
N TYR A 135 -4.28 -14.60 -0.49
CA TYR A 135 -3.74 -15.65 -1.34
C TYR A 135 -2.98 -16.68 -0.48
N PRO A 136 -3.62 -17.83 -0.12
CA PRO A 136 -3.06 -18.79 0.85
C PRO A 136 -1.71 -19.39 0.42
N GLU A 137 -1.45 -19.47 -0.88
CA GLU A 137 -0.24 -20.10 -1.45
C GLU A 137 0.81 -19.09 -1.90
N ALA A 138 0.57 -17.77 -1.72
CA ALA A 138 1.48 -16.72 -2.11
C ALA A 138 2.19 -16.11 -0.90
N GLY A 139 3.44 -15.69 -1.12
CA GLY A 139 4.24 -14.94 -0.15
C GLY A 139 4.48 -13.50 -0.61
N HIS A 140 5.47 -12.86 -0.01
CA HIS A 140 5.86 -11.49 -0.35
C HIS A 140 6.23 -11.35 -1.83
N GLY A 141 5.76 -10.31 -2.51
CA GLY A 141 6.19 -9.99 -3.88
C GLY A 141 5.71 -10.96 -4.95
N PHE A 142 4.59 -11.65 -4.75
CA PHE A 142 4.10 -12.69 -5.66
C PHE A 142 3.77 -12.21 -7.09
N PHE A 143 3.83 -10.91 -7.39
CA PHE A 143 3.72 -10.33 -8.73
C PHE A 143 5.04 -10.37 -9.53
N TYR A 144 6.18 -10.61 -8.89
CA TYR A 144 7.50 -10.48 -9.52
C TYR A 144 7.84 -11.70 -10.40
N TYR A 145 7.34 -11.72 -11.63
CA TYR A 145 7.40 -12.86 -12.56
C TYR A 145 8.82 -13.38 -12.87
N HIS A 146 9.84 -12.58 -12.63
CA HIS A 146 11.25 -12.94 -12.85
C HIS A 146 11.96 -13.43 -11.58
N ALA A 147 11.26 -13.59 -10.48
CA ALA A 147 11.81 -14.02 -9.21
C ALA A 147 11.17 -15.33 -8.72
N PRO A 148 11.89 -16.14 -7.91
CA PRO A 148 11.36 -17.41 -7.38
C PRO A 148 10.10 -17.27 -6.51
N ILE A 149 9.81 -16.05 -6.02
CA ILE A 149 8.64 -15.71 -5.21
C ILE A 149 7.36 -15.53 -6.05
N TYR A 150 7.47 -15.56 -7.38
CA TYR A 150 6.33 -15.40 -8.27
C TYR A 150 5.32 -16.52 -8.09
N HIS A 151 4.05 -16.15 -7.86
CA HIS A 151 2.95 -17.10 -7.83
C HIS A 151 1.95 -16.72 -8.92
N GLN A 152 2.01 -17.43 -10.05
CA GLN A 152 1.30 -17.06 -11.28
C GLN A 152 -0.22 -16.88 -11.08
N ALA A 153 -0.88 -17.84 -10.45
CA ALA A 153 -2.33 -17.78 -10.27
C ALA A 153 -2.76 -16.56 -9.44
N SER A 154 -2.08 -16.32 -8.31
CA SER A 154 -2.35 -15.15 -7.46
C SER A 154 -1.99 -13.84 -8.14
N ALA A 155 -0.93 -13.83 -8.94
CA ALA A 155 -0.51 -12.63 -9.67
C ALA A 155 -1.54 -12.24 -10.73
N VAL A 156 -2.01 -13.18 -11.53
CA VAL A 156 -3.02 -12.91 -12.56
C VAL A 156 -4.31 -12.41 -11.93
N ASP A 157 -4.84 -13.12 -10.95
CA ASP A 157 -6.05 -12.73 -10.23
C ASP A 157 -5.90 -11.34 -9.54
N GLY A 158 -4.75 -11.08 -8.92
CA GLY A 158 -4.47 -9.79 -8.28
C GLY A 158 -4.43 -8.63 -9.27
N TRP A 159 -3.81 -8.80 -10.44
CA TRP A 159 -3.81 -7.81 -11.50
C TRP A 159 -5.23 -7.55 -12.04
N GLU A 160 -6.03 -8.58 -12.27
CA GLU A 160 -7.42 -8.45 -12.71
C GLU A 160 -8.24 -7.65 -11.69
N LYS A 161 -8.12 -7.97 -10.40
CA LYS A 161 -8.80 -7.23 -9.33
C LYS A 161 -8.38 -5.77 -9.24
N MET A 162 -7.08 -5.49 -9.38
CA MET A 162 -6.58 -4.12 -9.34
C MET A 162 -7.10 -3.28 -10.52
N PHE A 163 -7.10 -3.82 -11.74
CA PHE A 163 -7.63 -3.11 -12.90
C PHE A 163 -9.14 -2.92 -12.82
N ASP A 164 -9.88 -3.93 -12.35
CA ASP A 164 -11.32 -3.81 -12.11
C ASP A 164 -11.62 -2.73 -11.06
N PHE A 165 -10.90 -2.75 -9.94
CA PHE A 165 -11.06 -1.77 -8.88
C PHE A 165 -10.82 -0.34 -9.38
N PHE A 166 -9.71 -0.08 -10.05
CA PHE A 166 -9.44 1.23 -10.63
C PHE A 166 -10.48 1.62 -11.70
N SER A 167 -10.93 0.67 -12.54
CA SER A 167 -11.97 0.94 -13.51
C SER A 167 -13.30 1.37 -12.84
N ARG A 168 -13.68 0.78 -11.72
CA ARG A 168 -14.89 1.15 -10.97
C ARG A 168 -14.76 2.49 -10.23
N LYS A 169 -13.57 2.84 -9.76
CA LYS A 169 -13.37 4.01 -8.89
C LYS A 169 -12.88 5.25 -9.63
N LEU A 170 -12.17 5.10 -10.75
CA LEU A 170 -11.54 6.21 -11.49
C LEU A 170 -12.24 6.59 -12.80
N ASN A 171 -13.35 5.92 -13.16
CA ASN A 171 -14.17 6.29 -14.32
C ASN A 171 -15.34 7.22 -13.95
#